data_e20b996a45a1a1e56cfb1d79f4bc013d
#
_entry.id   e20b996a45a1a1e56cfb1d79f4bc013d
#
_cell.length_a   1.000
_cell.length_b   1.000
_cell.length_c   1.000
_cell.angle_alpha   90.00
_cell.angle_beta   90.00
_cell.angle_gamma   90.00
#
_symmetry.space_group_name_H-M   'P 1'
#
loop_
_entity.id
_entity.type
_entity.pdbx_description
1 polymer ?
#
loop_
_entity_poly.entity_id
_entity_poly.type
_entity_poly.pdbx_seq_one_letter_code
_entity_poly.pdbx_strand_id
1 'polypeptide(L)'
;YDALPNSLPRVGGIITSVVQTPLSHVNLRAIQDNVPNAYIANPLSNDAIASLLNGYIYYKVESDQYEIREATLAEVNDWYEDLRPTETQYPIRNLSITEIIPLDDITFDMSSSFGAKCSNLATMRSFGFPEGTIPNGFGIPFYFYDEFMQYNNFYEEAQVIMDNPAFQNDINFRNERLEDFRRSIKDAPMPQWMLDELQAMHDAFPSETPVRVRSSTNNEDLPGFSGAGLYTSKTQYPDEGHISKSVKQVYASMWNFRAYEERDFYRIDHFGAAMGLLCHPNFQGEQSNGVGISID
;
A
#
# COMPACT_ATOMS: atom_id res chain seq x y z
N TYR A 1 -22.65 -0.23 -3.67
CA TYR A 1 -22.12 -0.61 -2.35
C TYR A 1 -22.62 0.36 -1.28
N ASP A 2 -22.88 -0.14 -0.08
CA ASP A 2 -23.15 0.67 1.12
C ASP A 2 -21.83 1.08 1.77
N ALA A 3 -20.79 0.24 1.66
CA ALA A 3 -19.41 0.52 1.99
C ALA A 3 -18.49 -0.24 1.04
N LEU A 4 -17.30 0.31 0.73
CA LEU A 4 -16.32 -0.39 -0.09
C LEU A 4 -15.51 -1.37 0.77
N PRO A 5 -15.40 -2.64 0.36
CA PRO A 5 -14.45 -3.57 0.98
C PRO A 5 -13.01 -3.06 0.81
N ASN A 6 -12.20 -3.16 1.86
CA ASN A 6 -10.78 -2.79 1.78
C ASN A 6 -9.99 -3.65 0.78
N SER A 7 -10.49 -4.86 0.51
CA SER A 7 -9.89 -5.82 -0.43
C SER A 7 -10.37 -5.65 -1.89
N LEU A 8 -11.25 -4.68 -2.17
CA LEU A 8 -11.72 -4.48 -3.54
C LEU A 8 -10.53 -4.07 -4.42
N PRO A 9 -10.26 -4.78 -5.53
CA PRO A 9 -9.23 -4.38 -6.49
C PRO A 9 -9.61 -3.05 -7.17
N ARG A 10 -8.74 -2.56 -8.05
CA ARG A 10 -9.06 -1.39 -8.88
C ARG A 10 -10.34 -1.65 -9.67
N VAL A 11 -11.23 -0.66 -9.67
CA VAL A 11 -12.49 -0.68 -10.41
C VAL A 11 -12.54 0.50 -11.38
N GLY A 12 -13.24 0.37 -12.48
CA GLY A 12 -13.42 1.44 -13.47
C GLY A 12 -14.43 2.51 -13.06
N GLY A 13 -15.20 2.29 -11.99
CA GLY A 13 -16.17 3.25 -11.46
C GLY A 13 -16.90 2.71 -10.25
N ILE A 14 -17.56 3.59 -9.51
CA ILE A 14 -18.26 3.26 -8.27
C ILE A 14 -19.67 3.85 -8.32
N ILE A 15 -20.66 3.00 -8.04
CA ILE A 15 -22.04 3.43 -7.77
C ILE A 15 -22.38 3.03 -6.34
N THR A 16 -22.78 3.99 -5.52
CA THR A 16 -23.24 3.75 -4.15
C THR A 16 -24.74 3.91 -4.04
N SER A 17 -25.40 3.05 -3.26
CA SER A 17 -26.83 3.12 -2.93
C SER A 17 -27.12 3.97 -1.70
N VAL A 18 -26.08 4.41 -1.00
CA VAL A 18 -26.15 5.28 0.18
C VAL A 18 -25.36 6.55 -0.09
N VAL A 19 -25.93 7.69 0.30
CA VAL A 19 -25.25 8.99 0.18
C VAL A 19 -23.94 8.97 0.97
N GLN A 20 -22.86 9.34 0.32
CA GLN A 20 -21.52 9.37 0.91
C GLN A 20 -21.13 10.80 1.29
N THR A 21 -20.48 10.96 2.44
CA THR A 21 -19.89 12.25 2.80
C THR A 21 -18.62 12.49 1.95
N PRO A 22 -18.22 13.75 1.72
CA PRO A 22 -17.05 14.07 0.90
C PRO A 22 -15.76 13.37 1.35
N LEU A 23 -15.58 13.14 2.66
CA LEU A 23 -14.42 12.47 3.24
C LEU A 23 -14.67 10.99 3.56
N SER A 24 -15.73 10.39 3.04
CA SER A 24 -15.94 8.94 3.18
C SER A 24 -14.83 8.15 2.49
N HIS A 25 -14.55 6.95 2.99
CA HIS A 25 -13.58 6.03 2.36
C HIS A 25 -13.88 5.78 0.88
N VAL A 26 -15.15 5.75 0.51
CA VAL A 26 -15.61 5.57 -0.88
C VAL A 26 -15.15 6.73 -1.75
N ASN A 27 -15.46 7.96 -1.33
CA ASN A 27 -15.11 9.15 -2.09
C ASN A 27 -13.60 9.38 -2.16
N LEU A 28 -12.91 9.22 -1.03
CA LEU A 28 -11.44 9.35 -1.01
C LEU A 28 -10.78 8.34 -1.95
N ARG A 29 -11.29 7.10 -1.97
CA ARG A 29 -10.79 6.08 -2.86
C ARG A 29 -11.09 6.39 -4.32
N ALA A 30 -12.30 6.83 -4.65
CA ALA A 30 -12.65 7.20 -6.02
C ALA A 30 -11.74 8.33 -6.55
N ILE A 31 -11.44 9.33 -5.70
CA ILE A 31 -10.50 10.41 -6.03
C ILE A 31 -9.09 9.85 -6.24
N GLN A 32 -8.60 8.99 -5.34
CA GLN A 32 -7.26 8.38 -5.45
C GLN A 32 -7.10 7.54 -6.71
N ASP A 33 -8.11 6.73 -7.02
CA ASP A 33 -8.10 5.83 -8.18
C ASP A 33 -8.49 6.57 -9.48
N ASN A 34 -8.85 7.86 -9.39
CA ASN A 34 -9.34 8.70 -10.49
C ASN A 34 -10.49 8.04 -11.26
N VAL A 35 -11.47 7.51 -10.53
CA VAL A 35 -12.62 6.80 -11.11
C VAL A 35 -13.93 7.54 -10.83
N PRO A 36 -14.91 7.50 -11.76
CA PRO A 36 -16.22 8.10 -11.56
C PRO A 36 -16.94 7.46 -10.37
N ASN A 37 -17.56 8.30 -9.54
CA ASN A 37 -18.31 7.87 -8.37
C ASN A 37 -19.59 8.68 -8.24
N ALA A 38 -20.75 8.01 -8.16
CA ALA A 38 -22.02 8.65 -7.94
C ALA A 38 -22.90 7.88 -6.95
N TYR A 39 -23.71 8.63 -6.21
CA TYR A 39 -24.87 8.09 -5.50
C TYR A 39 -26.05 7.94 -6.46
N ILE A 40 -26.58 6.74 -6.57
CA ILE A 40 -27.79 6.44 -7.34
C ILE A 40 -28.73 5.65 -6.44
N ALA A 41 -29.91 6.20 -6.13
CA ALA A 41 -30.89 5.51 -5.32
C ALA A 41 -31.40 4.25 -6.05
N ASN A 42 -31.38 3.11 -5.36
CA ASN A 42 -31.87 1.82 -5.88
C ASN A 42 -31.37 1.50 -7.31
N PRO A 43 -30.06 1.49 -7.58
CA PRO A 43 -29.52 1.39 -8.93
C PRO A 43 -29.98 0.12 -9.66
N LEU A 44 -30.18 -0.98 -8.94
CA LEU A 44 -30.63 -2.25 -9.53
C LEU A 44 -32.12 -2.26 -9.90
N SER A 45 -32.90 -1.28 -9.42
CA SER A 45 -34.31 -1.09 -9.82
C SER A 45 -34.46 -0.12 -10.99
N ASN A 46 -33.35 0.42 -11.50
CA ASN A 46 -33.32 1.24 -12.69
C ASN A 46 -33.09 0.34 -13.91
N ASP A 47 -34.09 0.13 -14.75
CA ASP A 47 -33.99 -0.77 -15.90
C ASP A 47 -32.84 -0.44 -16.84
N ALA A 48 -32.48 0.84 -17.00
CA ALA A 48 -31.37 1.27 -17.83
C ALA A 48 -30.01 0.79 -17.27
N ILE A 49 -29.86 0.75 -15.95
CA ILE A 49 -28.66 0.23 -15.28
C ILE A 49 -28.69 -1.30 -15.21
N ALA A 50 -29.84 -1.86 -14.85
CA ALA A 50 -30.01 -3.30 -14.69
C ALA A 50 -29.77 -4.06 -16.02
N SER A 51 -30.15 -3.47 -17.16
CA SER A 51 -29.89 -4.07 -18.48
C SER A 51 -28.40 -4.14 -18.87
N LEU A 52 -27.53 -3.37 -18.23
CA LEU A 52 -26.10 -3.31 -18.50
C LEU A 52 -25.28 -4.22 -17.58
N LEU A 53 -25.91 -4.93 -16.66
CA LEU A 53 -25.22 -5.85 -15.75
C LEU A 53 -24.50 -6.96 -16.51
N ASN A 54 -23.29 -7.27 -16.07
CA ASN A 54 -22.39 -8.27 -16.66
C ASN A 54 -21.92 -7.96 -18.09
N GLY A 55 -22.18 -6.74 -18.59
CA GLY A 55 -21.62 -6.23 -19.84
C GLY A 55 -20.48 -5.24 -19.63
N TYR A 56 -19.84 -4.84 -20.71
CA TYR A 56 -18.92 -3.71 -20.71
C TYR A 56 -19.73 -2.42 -20.72
N ILE A 57 -19.35 -1.46 -19.88
CA ILE A 57 -20.07 -0.19 -19.76
C ILE A 57 -19.12 1.01 -19.88
N TYR A 58 -19.61 2.05 -20.51
CA TYR A 58 -19.09 3.40 -20.36
C TYR A 58 -19.81 4.07 -19.19
N TYR A 59 -19.06 4.62 -18.24
CA TYR A 59 -19.59 5.32 -17.09
C TYR A 59 -18.84 6.63 -16.84
N LYS A 60 -19.56 7.74 -16.86
CA LYS A 60 -19.01 9.08 -16.63
C LYS A 60 -19.87 9.80 -15.58
N VAL A 61 -19.23 10.55 -14.70
CA VAL A 61 -19.87 11.39 -13.71
C VAL A 61 -19.38 12.82 -13.87
N GLU A 62 -20.30 13.73 -13.96
CA GLU A 62 -20.09 15.18 -13.90
C GLU A 62 -20.85 15.71 -12.70
N SER A 63 -20.55 16.94 -12.23
CA SER A 63 -21.01 17.51 -10.93
C SER A 63 -22.35 17.03 -10.40
N ASP A 64 -23.41 16.97 -11.22
CA ASP A 64 -24.80 16.61 -10.86
C ASP A 64 -25.44 15.61 -11.81
N GLN A 65 -24.67 15.09 -12.79
CA GLN A 65 -25.16 14.20 -13.83
C GLN A 65 -24.23 12.99 -13.98
N TYR A 66 -24.81 11.90 -14.46
CA TYR A 66 -24.03 10.75 -14.88
C TYR A 66 -24.50 10.25 -16.25
N GLU A 67 -23.60 9.71 -17.00
CA GLU A 67 -23.86 8.97 -18.23
C GLU A 67 -23.46 7.51 -18.04
N ILE A 68 -24.35 6.60 -18.40
CA ILE A 68 -24.06 5.17 -18.41
C ILE A 68 -24.65 4.55 -19.67
N ARG A 69 -23.85 3.79 -20.40
CA ARG A 69 -24.26 3.07 -21.60
C ARG A 69 -23.44 1.82 -21.81
N GLU A 70 -23.87 0.95 -22.71
CA GLU A 70 -23.04 -0.15 -23.18
C GLU A 70 -21.77 0.38 -23.83
N ALA A 71 -20.67 -0.34 -23.62
CA ALA A 71 -19.38 -0.10 -24.26
C ALA A 71 -18.91 -1.36 -24.98
N THR A 72 -18.09 -1.18 -25.99
CA THR A 72 -17.40 -2.29 -26.67
C THR A 72 -16.14 -2.68 -25.91
N LEU A 73 -15.69 -3.92 -26.09
CA LEU A 73 -14.39 -4.35 -25.54
C LEU A 73 -13.22 -3.48 -26.02
N ALA A 74 -13.29 -2.97 -27.24
CA ALA A 74 -12.28 -2.07 -27.78
C ALA A 74 -12.23 -0.76 -27.00
N GLU A 75 -13.39 -0.11 -26.74
CA GLU A 75 -13.45 1.11 -25.91
C GLU A 75 -12.89 0.88 -24.51
N VAL A 76 -13.16 -0.29 -23.92
CA VAL A 76 -12.64 -0.65 -22.58
C VAL A 76 -11.11 -0.80 -22.62
N ASN A 77 -10.59 -1.53 -23.61
CA ASN A 77 -9.15 -1.74 -23.73
C ASN A 77 -8.42 -0.41 -24.00
N ASP A 78 -8.93 0.42 -24.91
CA ASP A 78 -8.35 1.73 -25.23
C ASP A 78 -8.30 2.62 -23.99
N TRP A 79 -9.39 2.68 -23.20
CA TRP A 79 -9.44 3.43 -21.97
C TRP A 79 -8.38 2.98 -20.94
N TYR A 80 -8.24 1.67 -20.73
CA TYR A 80 -7.25 1.17 -19.78
C TYR A 80 -5.82 1.34 -20.28
N GLU A 81 -5.56 1.23 -21.58
CA GLU A 81 -4.23 1.51 -22.13
C GLU A 81 -3.86 2.99 -22.05
N ASP A 82 -4.82 3.91 -22.23
CA ASP A 82 -4.60 5.34 -22.05
C ASP A 82 -4.27 5.72 -20.59
N LEU A 83 -4.78 4.96 -19.61
CA LEU A 83 -4.49 5.16 -18.19
C LEU A 83 -3.14 4.58 -17.75
N ARG A 84 -2.62 3.59 -18.47
CA ARG A 84 -1.38 2.90 -18.13
C ARG A 84 -0.16 3.70 -18.58
N PRO A 85 0.92 3.76 -17.79
CA PRO A 85 2.20 4.23 -18.29
C PRO A 85 2.65 3.43 -19.52
N THR A 86 3.22 4.08 -20.51
CA THR A 86 3.70 3.42 -21.73
C THR A 86 4.94 2.54 -21.48
N GLU A 87 5.73 2.90 -20.46
CA GLU A 87 6.97 2.21 -20.12
C GLU A 87 6.93 1.62 -18.71
N THR A 88 7.75 0.60 -18.49
CA THR A 88 7.94 0.03 -17.15
C THR A 88 8.62 1.04 -16.25
N GLN A 89 8.07 1.23 -15.07
CA GLN A 89 8.61 2.09 -14.02
C GLN A 89 9.50 1.26 -13.09
N TYR A 90 10.74 1.69 -12.90
CA TYR A 90 11.70 1.05 -12.00
C TYR A 90 11.88 1.90 -10.74
N PRO A 91 11.29 1.50 -9.60
CA PRO A 91 11.48 2.24 -8.34
C PRO A 91 12.95 2.29 -7.94
N ILE A 92 13.43 3.46 -7.55
CA ILE A 92 14.81 3.61 -7.08
C ILE A 92 14.95 2.90 -5.73
N ARG A 93 15.93 1.98 -5.64
CA ARG A 93 16.24 1.21 -4.45
C ARG A 93 17.73 1.34 -4.12
N ASN A 94 18.03 2.15 -3.12
CA ASN A 94 19.39 2.31 -2.62
C ASN A 94 19.62 1.42 -1.39
N LEU A 95 20.52 0.46 -1.50
CA LEU A 95 20.86 -0.51 -0.45
C LEU A 95 22.16 -0.16 0.29
N SER A 96 22.73 1.03 0.08
CA SER A 96 24.00 1.41 0.70
C SER A 96 23.91 1.68 2.20
N ILE A 97 22.70 1.97 2.71
CA ILE A 97 22.46 2.12 4.14
C ILE A 97 22.01 0.76 4.68
N THR A 98 22.83 0.19 5.56
CA THR A 98 22.67 -1.18 6.06
C THR A 98 22.25 -1.26 7.52
N GLU A 99 22.14 -0.12 8.21
CA GLU A 99 21.85 -0.02 9.65
C GLU A 99 20.46 0.56 9.89
N ILE A 100 19.84 0.15 11.00
CA ILE A 100 18.65 0.81 11.56
C ILE A 100 19.09 2.10 12.23
N ILE A 101 18.54 3.24 11.84
CA ILE A 101 18.95 4.53 12.39
C ILE A 101 17.80 5.32 12.97
N PRO A 102 18.05 6.18 14.00
CA PRO A 102 17.05 7.08 14.54
C PRO A 102 16.47 8.03 13.49
N LEU A 103 15.21 8.42 13.66
CA LEU A 103 14.56 9.38 12.75
C LEU A 103 15.29 10.74 12.69
N ASP A 104 15.96 11.14 13.78
CA ASP A 104 16.72 12.40 13.80
C ASP A 104 17.94 12.40 12.87
N ASP A 105 18.41 11.23 12.47
CA ASP A 105 19.54 11.04 11.56
C ASP A 105 19.08 10.78 10.10
N ILE A 106 17.77 10.70 9.83
CA ILE A 106 17.22 10.49 8.50
C ILE A 106 16.84 11.82 7.87
N THR A 107 17.30 12.06 6.66
CA THR A 107 16.99 13.24 5.88
C THR A 107 16.02 12.91 4.73
N PHE A 108 15.42 13.94 4.13
CA PHE A 108 14.55 13.79 2.97
C PHE A 108 15.22 13.04 1.81
N ASP A 109 16.50 13.31 1.55
CA ASP A 109 17.28 12.70 0.45
C ASP A 109 17.49 11.18 0.63
N MET A 110 17.29 10.66 1.85
CA MET A 110 17.37 9.22 2.14
C MET A 110 16.09 8.45 1.78
N SER A 111 15.11 9.07 1.13
CA SER A 111 13.88 8.41 0.70
C SER A 111 14.13 7.20 -0.20
N SER A 112 15.21 7.21 -0.98
CA SER A 112 15.64 6.08 -1.81
C SER A 112 16.15 4.86 -1.02
N SER A 113 16.39 5.01 0.31
CA SER A 113 16.82 3.93 1.22
C SER A 113 15.77 3.57 2.27
N PHE A 114 14.93 4.52 2.72
CA PHE A 114 13.95 4.33 3.80
C PHE A 114 12.49 4.45 3.34
N GLY A 115 12.25 4.90 2.12
CA GLY A 115 10.93 5.20 1.59
C GLY A 115 10.39 6.56 2.04
N ALA A 116 9.39 7.04 1.30
CA ALA A 116 8.88 8.40 1.45
C ALA A 116 8.26 8.67 2.83
N LYS A 117 7.46 7.74 3.37
CA LYS A 117 6.81 7.96 4.68
C LYS A 117 7.83 8.16 5.81
N CYS A 118 8.88 7.33 5.84
CA CYS A 118 9.92 7.43 6.85
C CYS A 118 10.68 8.75 6.73
N SER A 119 11.18 9.07 5.53
CA SER A 119 11.96 10.28 5.28
C SER A 119 11.17 11.55 5.46
N ASN A 120 9.89 11.58 5.06
CA ASN A 120 9.01 12.74 5.28
C ASN A 120 8.76 12.99 6.76
N LEU A 121 8.42 11.93 7.55
CA LEU A 121 8.20 12.08 8.99
C LEU A 121 9.48 12.53 9.70
N ALA A 122 10.61 11.94 9.34
CA ALA A 122 11.92 12.33 9.84
C ALA A 122 12.22 13.82 9.56
N THR A 123 12.01 14.25 8.33
CA THR A 123 12.20 15.65 7.93
C THR A 123 11.30 16.61 8.71
N MET A 124 10.04 16.24 8.97
CA MET A 124 9.10 17.06 9.74
C MET A 124 9.59 17.34 11.17
N ARG A 125 10.43 16.46 11.76
CA ARG A 125 11.02 16.68 13.08
C ARG A 125 11.92 17.92 13.12
N SER A 126 12.52 18.30 11.97
CA SER A 126 13.36 19.50 11.84
C SER A 126 12.57 20.81 11.70
N PHE A 127 11.23 20.77 11.56
CA PHE A 127 10.41 21.97 11.31
C PHE A 127 10.12 22.84 12.56
N GLY A 128 10.64 22.43 13.73
CA GLY A 128 10.49 23.22 14.95
C GLY A 128 9.09 23.13 15.59
N PHE A 129 8.35 22.07 15.34
CA PHE A 129 7.12 21.77 16.08
C PHE A 129 7.40 21.60 17.57
N PRO A 130 6.40 21.84 18.44
CA PRO A 130 6.52 21.54 19.86
C PRO A 130 6.95 20.09 20.11
N GLU A 131 7.72 19.85 21.16
CA GLU A 131 8.16 18.52 21.54
C GLU A 131 6.97 17.56 21.68
N GLY A 132 7.11 16.34 21.16
CA GLY A 132 6.07 15.32 21.15
C GLY A 132 5.04 15.43 20.01
N THR A 133 5.07 16.51 19.20
CA THR A 133 4.18 16.63 18.02
C THR A 133 4.51 15.56 16.96
N ILE A 134 5.79 15.37 16.69
CA ILE A 134 6.28 14.32 15.79
C ILE A 134 6.96 13.24 16.66
N PRO A 135 6.57 11.97 16.55
CA PRO A 135 7.11 10.93 17.44
C PRO A 135 8.61 10.70 17.19
N ASN A 136 9.30 10.29 18.25
CA ASN A 136 10.60 9.65 18.13
C ASN A 136 10.43 8.27 17.50
N GLY A 137 11.51 7.74 16.92
CA GLY A 137 11.46 6.41 16.34
C GLY A 137 12.67 6.10 15.50
N PHE A 138 12.54 5.05 14.69
CA PHE A 138 13.61 4.52 13.87
C PHE A 138 13.13 4.24 12.44
N GLY A 139 14.04 4.37 11.49
CA GLY A 139 13.87 3.87 10.13
C GLY A 139 14.65 2.56 9.94
N ILE A 140 13.97 1.57 9.34
CA ILE A 140 14.59 0.34 8.88
C ILE A 140 14.74 0.46 7.36
N PRO A 141 15.98 0.39 6.80
CA PRO A 141 16.21 0.63 5.40
C PRO A 141 15.74 -0.55 4.51
N PHE A 142 15.64 -0.29 3.20
CA PHE A 142 15.31 -1.32 2.19
C PHE A 142 16.30 -2.49 2.19
N TYR A 143 17.52 -2.29 2.65
CA TYR A 143 18.53 -3.33 2.80
C TYR A 143 18.02 -4.53 3.62
N PHE A 144 17.30 -4.28 4.72
CA PHE A 144 16.75 -5.36 5.55
C PHE A 144 15.69 -6.19 4.80
N TYR A 145 14.83 -5.53 4.04
CA TYR A 145 13.85 -6.23 3.20
C TYR A 145 14.53 -7.08 2.13
N ASP A 146 15.50 -6.49 1.44
CA ASP A 146 16.25 -7.15 0.37
C ASP A 146 17.01 -8.38 0.86
N GLU A 147 17.76 -8.24 1.94
CA GLU A 147 18.49 -9.35 2.58
C GLU A 147 17.55 -10.46 3.08
N PHE A 148 16.40 -10.10 3.64
CA PHE A 148 15.40 -11.07 4.07
C PHE A 148 14.81 -11.85 2.88
N MET A 149 14.51 -11.17 1.79
CA MET A 149 13.99 -11.79 0.57
C MET A 149 15.03 -12.71 -0.07
N GLN A 150 16.29 -12.28 -0.15
CA GLN A 150 17.40 -13.08 -0.69
C GLN A 150 17.70 -14.30 0.19
N TYR A 151 17.80 -14.13 1.51
CA TYR A 151 18.08 -15.20 2.45
C TYR A 151 17.10 -16.39 2.34
N ASN A 152 15.85 -16.10 2.00
CA ASN A 152 14.80 -17.10 1.86
C ASN A 152 14.51 -17.49 0.40
N ASN A 153 15.25 -17.02 -0.58
CA ASN A 153 15.04 -17.22 -2.03
C ASN A 153 13.65 -16.76 -2.51
N PHE A 154 13.07 -15.75 -1.87
CA PHE A 154 11.73 -15.28 -2.20
C PHE A 154 11.64 -14.56 -3.53
N TYR A 155 12.71 -13.99 -4.05
CA TYR A 155 12.72 -13.41 -5.39
C TYR A 155 12.57 -14.49 -6.47
N GLU A 156 13.25 -15.61 -6.32
CA GLU A 156 13.14 -16.77 -7.22
C GLU A 156 11.75 -17.41 -7.12
N GLU A 157 11.23 -17.56 -5.89
CA GLU A 157 9.88 -18.10 -5.68
C GLU A 157 8.82 -17.18 -6.32
N ALA A 158 8.91 -15.87 -6.14
CA ALA A 158 8.01 -14.89 -6.76
C ALA A 158 8.07 -14.97 -8.29
N GLN A 159 9.26 -15.09 -8.87
CA GLN A 159 9.41 -15.24 -10.32
C GLN A 159 8.70 -16.49 -10.82
N VAL A 160 8.90 -17.63 -10.16
CA VAL A 160 8.25 -18.90 -10.52
C VAL A 160 6.71 -18.79 -10.44
N ILE A 161 6.20 -18.09 -9.41
CA ILE A 161 4.76 -17.84 -9.27
C ILE A 161 4.25 -16.99 -10.42
N MET A 162 4.94 -15.90 -10.75
CA MET A 162 4.53 -14.96 -11.78
C MET A 162 4.65 -15.53 -13.20
N ASP A 163 5.60 -16.43 -13.46
CA ASP A 163 5.78 -17.11 -14.75
C ASP A 163 4.71 -18.19 -15.01
N ASN A 164 3.89 -18.53 -14.02
CA ASN A 164 2.84 -19.53 -14.16
C ASN A 164 1.70 -18.98 -15.04
N PRO A 165 1.34 -19.64 -16.17
CA PRO A 165 0.25 -19.19 -17.04
C PRO A 165 -1.11 -19.06 -16.34
N ALA A 166 -1.41 -19.90 -15.34
CA ALA A 166 -2.64 -19.78 -14.56
C ALA A 166 -2.62 -18.52 -13.68
N PHE A 167 -1.46 -18.16 -13.11
CA PHE A 167 -1.31 -16.91 -12.36
C PHE A 167 -1.54 -15.67 -13.25
N GLN A 168 -1.09 -15.71 -14.48
CA GLN A 168 -1.27 -14.60 -15.42
C GLN A 168 -2.72 -14.44 -15.90
N ASN A 169 -3.45 -15.55 -16.05
CA ASN A 169 -4.75 -15.55 -16.72
C ASN A 169 -5.96 -15.79 -15.83
N ASP A 170 -5.77 -16.25 -14.58
CA ASP A 170 -6.85 -16.51 -13.62
C ASP A 170 -6.65 -15.69 -12.35
N ILE A 171 -7.53 -14.71 -12.16
CA ILE A 171 -7.49 -13.77 -11.03
C ILE A 171 -7.67 -14.47 -9.67
N ASN A 172 -8.47 -15.55 -9.61
CA ASN A 172 -8.68 -16.29 -8.38
C ASN A 172 -7.44 -17.11 -8.02
N PHE A 173 -6.85 -17.79 -9.00
CA PHE A 173 -5.58 -18.50 -8.83
C PHE A 173 -4.47 -17.54 -8.40
N ARG A 174 -4.38 -16.37 -9.03
CA ARG A 174 -3.42 -15.31 -8.65
C ARG A 174 -3.60 -14.90 -7.18
N ASN A 175 -4.82 -14.62 -6.77
CA ASN A 175 -5.10 -14.22 -5.39
C ASN A 175 -4.70 -15.31 -4.38
N GLU A 176 -5.02 -16.58 -4.66
CA GLU A 176 -4.63 -17.72 -3.82
C GLU A 176 -3.11 -17.87 -3.72
N ARG A 177 -2.39 -17.77 -4.84
CA ARG A 177 -0.92 -17.89 -4.84
C ARG A 177 -0.24 -16.75 -4.11
N LEU A 178 -0.73 -15.52 -4.26
CA LEU A 178 -0.21 -14.38 -3.49
C LEU A 178 -0.48 -14.54 -1.99
N GLU A 179 -1.63 -15.10 -1.59
CA GLU A 179 -1.92 -15.37 -0.17
C GLU A 179 -1.00 -16.46 0.39
N ASP A 180 -0.74 -17.53 -0.35
CA ASP A 180 0.21 -18.58 0.05
C ASP A 180 1.63 -18.01 0.18
N PHE A 181 2.09 -17.23 -0.80
CA PHE A 181 3.39 -16.57 -0.78
C PHE A 181 3.55 -15.62 0.41
N ARG A 182 2.53 -14.82 0.71
CA ARG A 182 2.51 -13.97 1.90
C ARG A 182 2.59 -14.79 3.20
N ARG A 183 2.00 -15.98 3.24
CA ARG A 183 2.10 -16.89 4.38
C ARG A 183 3.53 -17.38 4.53
N SER A 184 4.17 -17.82 3.43
CA SER A 184 5.59 -18.20 3.42
C SER A 184 6.47 -17.10 3.98
N ILE A 185 6.29 -15.84 3.55
CA ILE A 185 7.04 -14.67 4.05
C ILE A 185 6.84 -14.47 5.57
N LYS A 186 5.62 -14.58 6.08
CA LYS A 186 5.33 -14.40 7.51
C LYS A 186 5.98 -15.48 8.38
N ASP A 187 6.06 -16.71 7.87
CA ASP A 187 6.54 -17.86 8.62
C ASP A 187 8.05 -18.12 8.47
N ALA A 188 8.69 -17.48 7.49
CA ALA A 188 10.09 -17.66 7.15
C ALA A 188 11.05 -17.29 8.30
N PRO A 189 12.21 -17.99 8.39
CA PRO A 189 13.27 -17.59 9.30
C PRO A 189 13.90 -16.26 8.88
N MET A 190 14.46 -15.54 9.86
CA MET A 190 15.20 -14.30 9.65
C MET A 190 16.66 -14.50 10.08
N PRO A 191 17.65 -13.95 9.37
CA PRO A 191 19.06 -14.03 9.78
C PRO A 191 19.26 -13.55 11.21
N GLN A 192 20.18 -14.18 11.96
CA GLN A 192 20.39 -13.85 13.38
C GLN A 192 20.82 -12.38 13.57
N TRP A 193 21.72 -11.88 12.73
CA TRP A 193 22.15 -10.48 12.80
C TRP A 193 20.97 -9.50 12.69
N MET A 194 20.01 -9.82 11.82
CA MET A 194 18.81 -9.00 11.63
C MET A 194 17.88 -9.06 12.85
N LEU A 195 17.76 -10.24 13.47
CA LEU A 195 17.01 -10.38 14.74
C LEU A 195 17.67 -9.55 15.83
N ASP A 196 19.00 -9.58 15.95
CA ASP A 196 19.75 -8.84 16.97
C ASP A 196 19.59 -7.32 16.80
N GLU A 197 19.67 -6.82 15.58
CA GLU A 197 19.46 -5.38 15.26
C GLU A 197 18.02 -4.93 15.53
N LEU A 198 17.04 -5.75 15.17
CA LEU A 198 15.64 -5.47 15.45
C LEU A 198 15.34 -5.49 16.95
N GLN A 199 15.97 -6.37 17.71
CA GLN A 199 15.84 -6.41 19.16
C GLN A 199 16.46 -5.17 19.80
N ALA A 200 17.68 -4.80 19.38
CA ALA A 200 18.35 -3.61 19.87
C ALA A 200 17.54 -2.33 19.63
N MET A 201 16.93 -2.20 18.43
CA MET A 201 16.00 -1.11 18.12
C MET A 201 14.76 -1.16 19.03
N HIS A 202 14.16 -2.35 19.25
CA HIS A 202 12.96 -2.50 20.07
C HIS A 202 13.24 -2.15 21.53
N ASP A 203 14.39 -2.55 22.06
CA ASP A 203 14.81 -2.26 23.43
C ASP A 203 15.10 -0.76 23.69
N ALA A 204 15.29 0.02 22.62
CA ALA A 204 15.42 1.48 22.73
C ALA A 204 14.08 2.19 23.04
N PHE A 205 12.95 1.52 22.85
CA PHE A 205 11.65 2.02 23.31
C PHE A 205 11.42 1.63 24.78
N PRO A 206 10.64 2.43 25.55
CA PRO A 206 10.23 2.01 26.90
C PRO A 206 9.49 0.66 26.87
N SER A 207 9.81 -0.24 27.79
CA SER A 207 9.39 -1.64 27.80
C SER A 207 7.88 -1.90 27.66
N GLU A 208 7.07 -0.98 28.21
CA GLU A 208 5.60 -1.10 28.18
C GLU A 208 4.97 -0.36 26.98
N THR A 209 5.77 0.15 26.07
CA THR A 209 5.29 0.96 24.93
C THR A 209 5.02 0.07 23.73
N PRO A 210 3.76 -0.04 23.25
CA PRO A 210 3.51 -0.67 21.97
C PRO A 210 4.18 0.11 20.84
N VAL A 211 4.83 -0.60 19.91
CA VAL A 211 5.54 -0.01 18.78
C VAL A 211 4.73 -0.17 17.51
N ARG A 212 4.50 0.92 16.80
CA ARG A 212 3.86 0.91 15.48
C ARG A 212 4.92 0.71 14.41
N VAL A 213 4.81 -0.38 13.66
CA VAL A 213 5.62 -0.70 12.48
C VAL A 213 4.81 -0.33 11.25
N ARG A 214 5.26 0.68 10.51
CA ARG A 214 4.56 1.20 9.32
C ARG A 214 5.35 0.94 8.06
N SER A 215 4.65 0.57 7.00
CA SER A 215 5.21 0.48 5.66
C SER A 215 5.72 1.83 5.17
N SER A 216 6.87 1.83 4.54
CA SER A 216 7.48 2.98 3.87
C SER A 216 8.20 2.48 2.62
N THR A 217 7.57 2.60 1.47
CA THR A 217 8.06 1.99 0.23
C THR A 217 8.69 3.02 -0.71
N ASN A 218 9.38 2.53 -1.74
CA ASN A 218 9.95 3.34 -2.80
C ASN A 218 9.01 3.55 -4.00
N ASN A 219 7.80 3.01 -3.95
CA ASN A 219 6.85 3.09 -5.06
C ASN A 219 5.56 3.84 -4.73
N GLU A 220 5.39 4.35 -3.50
CA GLU A 220 4.16 5.06 -3.11
C GLU A 220 3.97 6.40 -3.83
N ASP A 221 5.06 7.06 -4.21
CA ASP A 221 5.06 8.40 -4.81
C ASP A 221 5.55 8.40 -6.27
N LEU A 222 5.40 7.29 -7.00
CA LEU A 222 5.73 7.26 -8.41
C LEU A 222 4.72 8.07 -9.24
N PRO A 223 5.15 8.69 -10.34
CA PRO A 223 4.26 9.46 -11.20
C PRO A 223 3.02 8.67 -11.64
N GLY A 224 1.85 9.21 -11.38
CA GLY A 224 0.57 8.59 -11.72
C GLY A 224 0.14 7.43 -10.83
N PHE A 225 0.96 7.04 -9.84
CA PHE A 225 0.65 5.95 -8.93
C PHE A 225 0.40 6.47 -7.51
N SER A 226 -0.65 6.01 -6.88
CA SER A 226 -0.92 6.26 -5.45
C SER A 226 -0.87 4.94 -4.67
N GLY A 227 0.19 4.77 -3.88
CA GLY A 227 0.38 3.62 -3.00
C GLY A 227 -0.43 3.67 -1.70
N ALA A 228 -1.26 4.69 -1.52
CA ALA A 228 -2.01 4.88 -0.27
C ALA A 228 -2.94 3.70 0.03
N GLY A 229 -2.79 3.13 1.22
CA GLY A 229 -3.63 2.03 1.70
C GLY A 229 -3.38 0.66 1.07
N LEU A 230 -2.35 0.51 0.23
CA LEU A 230 -1.99 -0.79 -0.36
C LEU A 230 -1.28 -1.71 0.62
N TYR A 231 -0.50 -1.12 1.54
CA TYR A 231 0.38 -1.85 2.44
C TYR A 231 -0.13 -1.82 3.88
N THR A 232 0.24 -2.86 4.63
CA THR A 232 -0.19 -3.05 6.01
C THR A 232 0.76 -2.35 6.97
N SER A 233 0.22 -1.79 8.04
CA SER A 233 0.97 -1.39 9.24
C SER A 233 0.56 -2.28 10.40
N LYS A 234 1.49 -2.62 11.29
CA LYS A 234 1.25 -3.49 12.45
C LYS A 234 1.66 -2.80 13.74
N THR A 235 0.89 -2.98 14.80
CA THR A 235 1.31 -2.63 16.15
C THR A 235 1.89 -3.87 16.81
N GLN A 236 3.09 -3.77 17.36
CA GLN A 236 3.73 -4.75 18.20
C GLN A 236 3.42 -4.39 19.66
N TYR A 237 2.73 -5.28 20.36
CA TYR A 237 2.49 -5.14 21.80
C TYR A 237 3.62 -5.80 22.61
N PRO A 238 3.86 -5.36 23.86
CA PRO A 238 4.97 -5.88 24.68
C PRO A 238 4.93 -7.41 24.92
N ASP A 239 3.74 -7.99 24.93
CA ASP A 239 3.51 -9.42 25.18
C ASP A 239 3.52 -10.29 23.92
N GLU A 240 3.69 -9.69 22.74
CA GLU A 240 3.67 -10.44 21.44
C GLU A 240 5.01 -11.08 21.07
N GLY A 241 6.04 -10.95 21.90
CA GLY A 241 7.37 -11.50 21.69
C GLY A 241 8.21 -10.65 20.75
N HIS A 242 9.11 -11.26 19.96
CA HIS A 242 10.08 -10.56 19.13
C HIS A 242 9.42 -9.75 18.01
N ILE A 243 9.86 -8.48 17.82
CA ILE A 243 9.29 -7.53 16.85
C ILE A 243 9.39 -8.00 15.38
N SER A 244 10.30 -8.93 15.07
CA SER A 244 10.43 -9.51 13.73
C SER A 244 9.12 -10.11 13.20
N LYS A 245 8.23 -10.57 14.09
CA LYS A 245 6.90 -11.05 13.70
C LYS A 245 6.07 -9.96 13.04
N SER A 246 6.05 -8.76 13.62
CA SER A 246 5.36 -7.60 13.06
C SER A 246 6.06 -7.09 11.78
N VAL A 247 7.39 -7.09 11.76
CA VAL A 247 8.20 -6.74 10.59
C VAL A 247 7.84 -7.63 9.39
N LYS A 248 7.87 -8.95 9.58
CA LYS A 248 7.52 -9.91 8.52
C LYS A 248 6.07 -9.75 8.01
N GLN A 249 5.13 -9.39 8.88
CA GLN A 249 3.75 -9.10 8.46
C GLN A 249 3.67 -7.87 7.56
N VAL A 250 4.46 -6.83 7.85
CA VAL A 250 4.53 -5.63 7.00
C VAL A 250 5.25 -5.96 5.68
N TYR A 251 6.36 -6.71 5.70
CA TYR A 251 7.06 -7.17 4.50
C TYR A 251 6.15 -7.99 3.58
N ALA A 252 5.38 -8.93 4.14
CA ALA A 252 4.42 -9.74 3.39
C ALA A 252 3.36 -8.88 2.68
N SER A 253 3.06 -7.68 3.19
CA SER A 253 2.05 -6.81 2.58
C SER A 253 2.48 -6.23 1.22
N MET A 254 3.78 -6.27 0.87
CA MET A 254 4.26 -5.95 -0.48
C MET A 254 3.56 -6.84 -1.52
N TRP A 255 3.22 -8.06 -1.15
CA TRP A 255 2.56 -9.06 -1.99
C TRP A 255 1.06 -9.20 -1.73
N ASN A 256 0.42 -8.18 -1.13
CA ASN A 256 -1.03 -8.10 -1.09
C ASN A 256 -1.59 -8.14 -2.50
N PHE A 257 -2.68 -8.87 -2.71
CA PHE A 257 -3.33 -8.99 -4.02
C PHE A 257 -3.54 -7.63 -4.67
N ARG A 258 -4.16 -6.69 -3.96
CA ARG A 258 -4.37 -5.33 -4.47
C ARG A 258 -3.06 -4.61 -4.79
N ALA A 259 -2.05 -4.74 -3.94
CA ALA A 259 -0.74 -4.09 -4.17
C ALA A 259 -0.03 -4.67 -5.41
N TYR A 260 -0.18 -5.97 -5.65
CA TYR A 260 0.30 -6.63 -6.86
C TYR A 260 -0.43 -6.10 -8.10
N GLU A 261 -1.78 -6.14 -8.10
CA GLU A 261 -2.61 -5.69 -9.22
C GLU A 261 -2.35 -4.22 -9.60
N GLU A 262 -2.22 -3.35 -8.61
CA GLU A 262 -1.92 -1.93 -8.85
C GLU A 262 -0.53 -1.74 -9.46
N ARG A 263 0.49 -2.45 -8.97
CA ARG A 263 1.83 -2.39 -9.58
C ARG A 263 1.83 -2.94 -11.00
N ASP A 264 1.17 -4.06 -11.24
CA ASP A 264 1.03 -4.66 -12.57
C ASP A 264 0.33 -3.70 -13.54
N PHE A 265 -0.79 -3.11 -13.11
CA PHE A 265 -1.52 -2.13 -13.91
C PHE A 265 -0.66 -0.94 -14.29
N TYR A 266 0.09 -0.36 -13.36
CA TYR A 266 0.96 0.78 -13.61
C TYR A 266 2.35 0.42 -14.15
N ARG A 267 2.54 -0.82 -14.57
CA ARG A 267 3.82 -1.33 -15.09
C ARG A 267 5.00 -1.02 -14.17
N ILE A 268 4.80 -1.12 -12.86
CA ILE A 268 5.86 -0.95 -11.88
C ILE A 268 6.58 -2.28 -11.68
N ASP A 269 7.91 -2.28 -11.83
CA ASP A 269 8.72 -3.46 -11.62
C ASP A 269 8.54 -4.02 -10.19
N HIS A 270 8.05 -5.27 -10.10
CA HIS A 270 7.74 -5.91 -8.83
C HIS A 270 8.98 -6.16 -7.97
N PHE A 271 10.12 -6.42 -8.61
CA PHE A 271 11.38 -6.71 -7.94
C PHE A 271 12.16 -5.46 -7.58
N GLY A 272 11.94 -4.35 -8.27
CA GLY A 272 12.45 -3.03 -7.89
C GLY A 272 11.72 -2.42 -6.70
N ALA A 273 10.47 -2.83 -6.46
CA ALA A 273 9.70 -2.38 -5.30
C ALA A 273 10.30 -2.93 -4.00
N ALA A 274 10.52 -2.06 -3.02
CA ALA A 274 11.13 -2.40 -1.74
C ALA A 274 10.36 -1.80 -0.56
N MET A 275 10.45 -2.48 0.60
CA MET A 275 9.76 -2.12 1.83
C MET A 275 10.78 -1.68 2.89
N GLY A 276 10.90 -0.39 3.13
CA GLY A 276 11.45 0.15 4.36
C GLY A 276 10.36 0.25 5.42
N LEU A 277 10.77 0.42 6.67
CA LEU A 277 9.83 0.53 7.77
C LEU A 277 10.10 1.77 8.60
N LEU A 278 9.02 2.38 9.06
CA LEU A 278 9.01 3.43 10.07
C LEU A 278 8.49 2.83 11.37
N CYS A 279 9.31 2.81 12.41
CA CYS A 279 8.98 2.33 13.74
C CYS A 279 8.88 3.49 14.73
N HIS A 280 7.75 3.64 15.41
CA HIS A 280 7.53 4.69 16.41
C HIS A 280 6.57 4.21 17.51
N PRO A 281 6.53 4.88 18.69
CA PRO A 281 5.55 4.55 19.73
C PRO A 281 4.13 4.60 19.18
N ASN A 282 3.32 3.60 19.49
CA ASN A 282 1.92 3.60 19.12
C ASN A 282 1.15 4.53 20.06
N PHE A 283 0.42 5.49 19.49
CA PHE A 283 -0.42 6.37 20.28
C PHE A 283 -1.62 5.60 20.84
N GLN A 284 -1.91 5.82 22.11
CA GLN A 284 -3.05 5.23 22.81
C GLN A 284 -3.88 6.34 23.45
N GLY A 285 -5.20 6.18 23.46
CA GLY A 285 -6.10 7.16 24.07
C GLY A 285 -6.25 8.45 23.26
N GLU A 286 -6.14 8.38 21.96
CA GLU A 286 -6.33 9.49 21.03
C GLU A 286 -7.72 10.12 21.23
N GLN A 287 -7.76 11.45 21.35
CA GLN A 287 -9.03 12.19 21.45
C GLN A 287 -9.66 12.42 20.07
N SER A 288 -8.86 12.42 19.02
CA SER A 288 -9.32 12.59 17.64
C SER A 288 -8.32 11.98 16.65
N ASN A 289 -8.85 11.49 15.54
CA ASN A 289 -8.09 11.06 14.38
C ASN A 289 -8.57 11.84 13.16
N GLY A 290 -7.66 12.18 12.25
CA GLY A 290 -8.02 12.94 11.07
C GLY A 290 -6.95 12.91 9.99
N VAL A 291 -7.33 13.46 8.83
CA VAL A 291 -6.44 13.72 7.69
C VAL A 291 -6.44 15.23 7.44
N GLY A 292 -5.26 15.82 7.38
CA GLY A 292 -5.08 17.20 6.96
C GLY A 292 -4.64 17.23 5.51
N ILE A 293 -5.25 18.10 4.71
CA ILE A 293 -4.85 18.39 3.34
C ILE A 293 -4.48 19.86 3.31
N SER A 294 -3.22 20.17 2.96
CA SER A 294 -2.81 21.54 2.66
C SER A 294 -3.21 21.83 1.22
N ILE A 295 -3.90 22.95 1.01
CA ILE A 295 -4.21 23.47 -0.32
C ILE A 295 -3.33 24.70 -0.50
N ASP A 296 -2.57 24.74 -1.58
CA ASP A 296 -1.88 25.96 -2.04
C ASP A 296 -2.85 26.86 -2.80
#